data_93e9e3e22b2ec7ed7d879392fca26479
#
_entry.id   93e9e3e22b2ec7ed7d879392fca26479
#
_cell.length_a   1.000
_cell.length_b   1.000
_cell.length_c   1.000
_cell.angle_alpha   90.00
_cell.angle_beta   90.00
_cell.angle_gamma   90.00
#
_symmetry.space_group_name_H-M   'P 1'
#
loop_
_entity.id
_entity.type
_entity.pdbx_description
1 polymer ?
#
loop_
_entity_poly.entity_id
_entity_poly.type
_entity_poly.pdbx_seq_one_letter_code
_entity_poly.pdbx_strand_id
1 'polypeptide(L)'
;MQIQTDGVMPPIPEQPDGACPANHIGLAVDVGTTTVAVSAWHLATRRHLATVAAKNAQVRYGCDVIRRISFAVRPSLVASSTVVESGPSALHYAIIAQLETMFSQALSLAATNMPRGISPTVSSIVITGNTTMLSFVCAVPVQGIAAAPFTPASLFGFTATWNEVRYGHAAVRTEDLDRPTTRLAQLFSTSVINSEVPVYIPPCVGAFIGADTVCAMLSAGIPVPGAVAEARPWESPLKAPILLIDLGTNSEIVLYQQSATGGGKILCTSAAAGPAFEAANISCGMSSVAGAIERVSYEDGQLRCHVIGGGNAKGICGTGLVSAVSTFYQLKYIDKSGVIRKQRSRLGDGTPCIQLTPAVSISQQDIRNVQLAKSAVRTGLQYLLEKSPSLPVFCIAGGFGTRLSMQDAAVIGLVPPELAKHGLLLGNAALSGAAALLFSPLLREKAAALAKQSYQINLAAVPHFQQRFLSMIDF
;
A
#
# COMPACT_ATOMS: atom_id res chain seq x y z
N MET A 1 -7.72 17.19 6.16
CA MET A 1 -7.91 15.75 6.34
C MET A 1 -6.58 15.20 6.87
N GLN A 2 -6.43 15.02 8.18
CA GLN A 2 -5.23 14.39 8.74
C GLN A 2 -5.41 12.88 8.64
N ILE A 3 -4.84 12.27 7.61
CA ILE A 3 -4.58 10.84 7.61
C ILE A 3 -3.27 10.71 8.38
N GLN A 4 -3.30 10.10 9.55
CA GLN A 4 -2.08 9.71 10.26
C GLN A 4 -1.35 8.68 9.40
N THR A 5 -0.27 9.10 8.78
CA THR A 5 0.63 8.26 7.98
C THR A 5 1.91 8.01 8.77
N ASP A 6 1.79 7.82 10.08
CA ASP A 6 2.92 7.57 10.95
C ASP A 6 3.42 6.13 10.76
N GLY A 7 4.15 5.92 9.66
CA GLY A 7 4.91 4.69 9.46
C GLY A 7 6.21 4.73 10.25
N VAL A 8 6.71 3.56 10.62
CA VAL A 8 8.01 3.44 11.29
C VAL A 8 9.12 3.75 10.29
N MET A 9 9.91 4.80 10.59
CA MET A 9 11.08 5.14 9.78
C MET A 9 12.20 4.14 10.03
N PRO A 10 12.85 3.61 8.98
CA PRO A 10 14.05 2.82 9.14
C PRO A 10 15.19 3.68 9.72
N PRO A 11 16.19 3.08 10.39
CA PRO A 11 17.40 3.78 10.80
C PRO A 11 18.04 4.42 9.56
N ILE A 12 18.31 5.73 9.64
CA ILE A 12 18.96 6.47 8.57
C ILE A 12 20.42 6.63 8.96
N PRO A 13 21.38 6.07 8.20
CA PRO A 13 22.80 6.24 8.48
C PRO A 13 23.18 7.73 8.58
N GLU A 14 24.09 8.05 9.48
CA GLU A 14 24.66 9.40 9.54
C GLU A 14 25.38 9.69 8.23
N GLN A 15 25.07 10.83 7.63
CA GLN A 15 25.83 11.31 6.48
C GLN A 15 26.90 12.28 6.97
N PRO A 16 28.11 12.29 6.38
CA PRO A 16 29.06 13.36 6.62
C PRO A 16 28.40 14.70 6.22
N ASP A 17 28.60 15.72 7.06
CA ASP A 17 28.00 17.03 6.97
C ASP A 17 28.18 17.69 5.59
N GLY A 18 27.24 17.48 4.69
CA GLY A 18 27.02 18.32 3.55
C GLY A 18 25.90 19.31 3.89
N ALA A 19 26.23 20.60 4.01
CA ALA A 19 25.26 21.64 4.36
C ALA A 19 24.11 21.69 3.33
N CYS A 20 23.03 20.97 3.61
CA CYS A 20 21.79 21.09 2.84
C CYS A 20 21.15 22.45 3.19
N PRO A 21 20.78 23.30 2.21
CA PRO A 21 20.15 24.59 2.49
C PRO A 21 18.88 24.43 3.32
N ALA A 22 18.66 25.39 4.25
CA ALA A 22 17.57 25.33 5.23
C ALA A 22 16.15 25.40 4.62
N ASN A 23 16.01 25.70 3.33
CA ASN A 23 14.74 25.71 2.62
C ASN A 23 14.50 24.46 1.75
N HIS A 24 15.46 23.54 1.69
CA HIS A 24 15.36 22.35 0.85
C HIS A 24 14.52 21.27 1.49
N ILE A 25 13.56 20.79 0.73
CA ILE A 25 12.68 19.69 1.13
C ILE A 25 12.72 18.54 0.13
N GLY A 26 12.43 17.36 0.62
CA GLY A 26 12.18 16.15 -0.19
C GLY A 26 10.72 15.76 -0.15
N LEU A 27 10.23 15.20 -1.24
CA LEU A 27 8.89 14.61 -1.31
C LEU A 27 8.99 13.08 -1.43
N ALA A 28 8.34 12.35 -0.54
CA ALA A 28 8.15 10.92 -0.68
C ALA A 28 6.69 10.64 -1.07
N VAL A 29 6.52 9.76 -2.05
CA VAL A 29 5.22 9.45 -2.65
C VAL A 29 5.00 7.95 -2.60
N ASP A 30 3.83 7.53 -2.14
CA ASP A 30 3.33 6.17 -2.25
C ASP A 30 2.12 6.14 -3.17
N VAL A 31 2.28 5.52 -4.34
CA VAL A 31 1.23 5.39 -5.36
C VAL A 31 0.55 4.04 -5.19
N GLY A 32 -0.36 3.96 -4.21
CA GLY A 32 -1.19 2.78 -4.01
C GLY A 32 -2.29 2.65 -5.07
N THR A 33 -2.86 1.45 -5.20
CA THR A 33 -3.99 1.18 -6.12
C THR A 33 -5.22 2.02 -5.75
N THR A 34 -5.52 2.15 -4.46
CA THR A 34 -6.72 2.85 -3.96
C THR A 34 -6.41 4.25 -3.48
N THR A 35 -5.27 4.45 -2.83
CA THR A 35 -4.87 5.73 -2.21
C THR A 35 -3.49 6.13 -2.69
N VAL A 36 -3.31 7.41 -2.97
CA VAL A 36 -2.00 8.03 -3.19
C VAL A 36 -1.68 8.89 -1.97
N ALA A 37 -0.46 8.78 -1.45
CA ALA A 37 0.02 9.56 -0.33
C ALA A 37 1.31 10.29 -0.69
N VAL A 38 1.45 11.55 -0.25
CA VAL A 38 2.65 12.39 -0.44
C VAL A 38 3.05 12.95 0.90
N SER A 39 4.29 12.74 1.31
CA SER A 39 4.87 13.36 2.51
C SER A 39 6.03 14.29 2.15
N ALA A 40 6.07 15.46 2.79
CA ALA A 40 7.11 16.47 2.66
C ALA A 40 8.04 16.44 3.86
N TRP A 41 9.35 16.47 3.61
CA TRP A 41 10.38 16.31 4.62
C TRP A 41 11.45 17.38 4.48
N HIS A 42 11.87 17.99 5.58
CA HIS A 42 13.00 18.91 5.62
C HIS A 42 14.29 18.11 5.50
N LEU A 43 15.07 18.32 4.43
CA LEU A 43 16.21 17.46 4.13
C LEU A 43 17.36 17.60 5.14
N ALA A 44 17.65 18.82 5.61
CA ALA A 44 18.74 19.04 6.54
C ALA A 44 18.45 18.49 7.95
N THR A 45 17.21 18.60 8.44
CA THR A 45 16.84 18.18 9.82
C THR A 45 16.11 16.86 9.87
N ARG A 46 15.80 16.26 8.73
CA ARG A 46 15.01 15.03 8.58
C ARG A 46 13.61 15.11 9.23
N ARG A 47 13.14 16.35 9.48
CA ARG A 47 11.84 16.59 10.10
C ARG A 47 10.72 16.42 9.10
N HIS A 48 9.71 15.67 9.48
CA HIS A 48 8.44 15.59 8.75
C HIS A 48 7.74 16.97 8.81
N LEU A 49 7.27 17.46 7.65
CA LEU A 49 6.61 18.76 7.53
C LEU A 49 5.13 18.63 7.26
N ALA A 50 4.74 17.76 6.35
CA ALA A 50 3.33 17.60 5.96
C ALA A 50 3.11 16.23 5.32
N THR A 51 1.87 15.74 5.39
CA THR A 51 1.40 14.61 4.58
C THR A 51 0.02 14.93 4.03
N VAL A 52 -0.16 14.62 2.75
CA VAL A 52 -1.45 14.66 2.06
C VAL A 52 -1.74 13.29 1.47
N ALA A 53 -3.01 12.89 1.48
CA ALA A 53 -3.44 11.65 0.86
C ALA A 53 -4.79 11.84 0.17
N ALA A 54 -4.98 11.17 -0.95
CA ALA A 54 -6.20 11.23 -1.73
C ALA A 54 -6.49 9.87 -2.39
N LYS A 55 -7.76 9.65 -2.74
CA LYS A 55 -8.14 8.48 -3.55
C LYS A 55 -7.44 8.56 -4.91
N ASN A 56 -6.88 7.45 -5.37
CA ASN A 56 -6.19 7.40 -6.66
C ASN A 56 -7.14 7.76 -7.80
N ALA A 57 -6.80 8.81 -8.57
CA ALA A 57 -7.62 9.33 -9.67
C ALA A 57 -7.84 8.30 -10.80
N GLN A 58 -6.98 7.28 -10.90
CA GLN A 58 -7.10 6.22 -11.89
C GLN A 58 -8.29 5.27 -11.61
N VAL A 59 -8.97 5.38 -10.46
CA VAL A 59 -10.14 4.54 -10.12
C VAL A 59 -11.26 4.64 -11.15
N ARG A 60 -11.37 5.75 -11.88
CA ARG A 60 -12.33 5.96 -12.96
C ARG A 60 -12.10 5.03 -14.17
N TYR A 61 -10.89 4.50 -14.32
CA TYR A 61 -10.50 3.55 -15.38
C TYR A 61 -10.51 2.09 -14.90
N GLY A 62 -10.58 1.87 -13.60
CA GLY A 62 -10.65 0.56 -12.97
C GLY A 62 -10.42 0.66 -11.46
N CYS A 63 -11.27 -0.03 -10.68
CA CYS A 63 -11.19 0.00 -9.22
C CYS A 63 -10.02 -0.81 -8.67
N ASP A 64 -9.41 -1.70 -9.48
CA ASP A 64 -8.29 -2.56 -9.13
C ASP A 64 -7.22 -2.60 -10.23
N VAL A 65 -6.08 -3.23 -9.93
CA VAL A 65 -4.93 -3.34 -10.83
C VAL A 65 -5.31 -4.05 -12.13
N ILE A 66 -6.07 -5.16 -12.05
CA ILE A 66 -6.42 -5.99 -13.23
C ILE A 66 -7.30 -5.20 -14.18
N ARG A 67 -8.29 -4.48 -13.68
CA ARG A 67 -9.16 -3.64 -14.51
C ARG A 67 -8.41 -2.50 -15.18
N ARG A 68 -7.43 -1.88 -14.48
CA ARG A 68 -6.58 -0.84 -15.08
C ARG A 68 -5.66 -1.40 -16.15
N ILE A 69 -5.05 -2.56 -15.93
CA ILE A 69 -4.27 -3.26 -16.96
C ILE A 69 -5.18 -3.57 -18.15
N SER A 70 -6.37 -4.16 -17.91
CA SER A 70 -7.33 -4.47 -18.99
C SER A 70 -7.74 -3.23 -19.78
N PHE A 71 -7.91 -2.08 -19.10
CA PHE A 71 -8.18 -0.81 -19.77
C PHE A 71 -6.97 -0.35 -20.61
N ALA A 72 -5.75 -0.47 -20.08
CA ALA A 72 -4.53 -0.04 -20.75
C ALA A 72 -4.21 -0.88 -22.01
N VAL A 73 -4.49 -2.18 -21.99
CA VAL A 73 -4.15 -3.08 -23.11
C VAL A 73 -5.26 -3.21 -24.16
N ARG A 74 -6.44 -2.62 -23.96
CA ARG A 74 -7.51 -2.63 -24.97
C ARG A 74 -7.07 -1.90 -26.23
N PRO A 75 -7.30 -2.45 -27.43
CA PRO A 75 -7.10 -1.71 -28.66
C PRO A 75 -7.94 -0.43 -28.64
N SER A 76 -7.34 0.71 -28.98
CA SER A 76 -8.09 1.94 -29.18
C SER A 76 -9.05 1.72 -30.34
N LEU A 77 -10.36 1.67 -30.06
CA LEU A 77 -11.35 1.76 -31.11
C LEU A 77 -11.24 3.18 -31.68
N VAL A 78 -10.70 3.30 -32.89
CA VAL A 78 -10.62 4.55 -33.62
C VAL A 78 -12.05 4.98 -33.95
N ALA A 79 -12.64 5.77 -33.08
CA ALA A 79 -13.85 6.52 -33.40
C ALA A 79 -13.43 7.83 -34.06
N SER A 80 -13.91 8.04 -35.26
CA SER A 80 -13.69 9.23 -36.08
C SER A 80 -13.80 10.52 -35.27
N SER A 81 -12.82 11.43 -35.44
CA SER A 81 -12.84 12.88 -35.20
C SER A 81 -12.70 13.47 -33.78
N THR A 82 -12.56 12.67 -32.74
CA THR A 82 -12.09 13.20 -31.45
C THR A 82 -10.91 12.34 -30.97
N VAL A 83 -9.79 12.97 -30.63
CA VAL A 83 -8.58 12.30 -30.13
C VAL A 83 -8.94 11.54 -28.85
N VAL A 84 -9.21 10.25 -28.98
CA VAL A 84 -9.37 9.35 -27.84
C VAL A 84 -7.95 9.04 -27.36
N GLU A 85 -7.60 9.54 -26.17
CA GLU A 85 -6.33 9.19 -25.53
C GLU A 85 -6.21 7.66 -25.44
N SER A 86 -5.04 7.10 -25.77
CA SER A 86 -4.80 5.67 -25.58
C SER A 86 -4.95 5.32 -24.08
N GLY A 87 -5.39 4.11 -23.78
CA GLY A 87 -5.59 3.67 -22.40
C GLY A 87 -4.37 3.90 -21.49
N PRO A 88 -3.12 3.58 -21.92
CA PRO A 88 -1.91 3.86 -21.16
C PRO A 88 -1.70 5.36 -20.89
N SER A 89 -1.87 6.21 -21.89
CA SER A 89 -1.70 7.66 -21.76
C SER A 89 -2.73 8.25 -20.79
N ALA A 90 -3.98 7.83 -20.86
CA ALA A 90 -5.03 8.31 -19.94
C ALA A 90 -4.74 7.98 -18.48
N LEU A 91 -4.20 6.78 -18.19
CA LEU A 91 -3.79 6.37 -16.84
C LEU A 91 -2.57 7.16 -16.36
N HIS A 92 -1.58 7.35 -17.22
CA HIS A 92 -0.40 8.16 -16.93
C HIS A 92 -0.80 9.61 -16.58
N TYR A 93 -1.56 10.28 -17.45
CA TYR A 93 -1.97 11.66 -17.22
C TYR A 93 -2.83 11.83 -15.98
N ALA A 94 -3.70 10.87 -15.69
CA ALA A 94 -4.52 10.94 -14.48
C ALA A 94 -3.68 10.95 -13.20
N ILE A 95 -2.65 10.13 -13.13
CA ILE A 95 -1.78 10.08 -11.95
C ILE A 95 -0.85 11.28 -11.89
N ILE A 96 -0.27 11.73 -13.00
CA ILE A 96 0.60 12.92 -13.02
C ILE A 96 -0.17 14.17 -12.61
N ALA A 97 -1.36 14.41 -13.15
CA ALA A 97 -2.20 15.55 -12.76
C ALA A 97 -2.57 15.51 -11.27
N GLN A 98 -2.83 14.32 -10.73
CA GLN A 98 -3.07 14.14 -9.30
C GLN A 98 -1.83 14.47 -8.48
N LEU A 99 -0.64 13.98 -8.87
CA LEU A 99 0.61 14.25 -8.17
C LEU A 99 0.94 15.74 -8.15
N GLU A 100 0.79 16.47 -9.27
CA GLU A 100 0.99 17.92 -9.32
C GLU A 100 0.09 18.66 -8.31
N THR A 101 -1.19 18.27 -8.24
CA THR A 101 -2.12 18.83 -7.27
C THR A 101 -1.70 18.53 -5.83
N MET A 102 -1.31 17.28 -5.55
CA MET A 102 -0.89 16.86 -4.21
C MET A 102 0.45 17.48 -3.80
N PHE A 103 1.38 17.70 -4.73
CA PHE A 103 2.63 18.41 -4.48
C PHE A 103 2.35 19.86 -4.07
N SER A 104 1.47 20.56 -4.78
CA SER A 104 1.06 21.91 -4.41
C SER A 104 0.47 21.97 -3.01
N GLN A 105 -0.41 21.02 -2.65
CA GLN A 105 -1.01 20.93 -1.33
C GLN A 105 0.04 20.63 -0.25
N ALA A 106 0.94 19.66 -0.50
CA ALA A 106 2.00 19.29 0.43
C ALA A 106 2.97 20.45 0.68
N LEU A 107 3.33 21.20 -0.37
CA LEU A 107 4.17 22.39 -0.28
C LEU A 107 3.51 23.52 0.54
N SER A 108 2.22 23.78 0.30
CA SER A 108 1.46 24.77 1.05
C SER A 108 1.42 24.44 2.55
N LEU A 109 1.17 23.17 2.89
CA LEU A 109 1.18 22.70 4.27
C LEU A 109 2.60 22.71 4.87
N ALA A 110 3.61 22.30 4.10
CA ALA A 110 4.99 22.32 4.55
C ALA A 110 5.46 23.75 4.88
N ALA A 111 5.08 24.74 4.08
CA ALA A 111 5.41 26.15 4.31
C ALA A 111 4.89 26.65 5.66
N THR A 112 3.72 26.19 6.13
CA THR A 112 3.19 26.56 7.46
C THR A 112 4.01 25.99 8.62
N ASN A 113 4.77 24.92 8.37
CA ASN A 113 5.61 24.23 9.33
C ASN A 113 7.10 24.57 9.22
N MET A 114 7.46 25.54 8.35
CA MET A 114 8.79 26.09 8.21
C MET A 114 8.92 27.43 8.97
N PRO A 115 10.15 27.89 9.25
CA PRO A 115 10.36 29.22 9.84
C PRO A 115 9.77 30.32 8.94
N ARG A 116 9.26 31.38 9.56
CA ARG A 116 8.65 32.52 8.84
C ARG A 116 9.61 33.11 7.80
N GLY A 117 9.10 33.34 6.60
CA GLY A 117 9.86 33.95 5.49
C GLY A 117 10.69 32.96 4.68
N ILE A 118 10.67 31.67 5.02
CA ILE A 118 11.36 30.62 4.23
C ILE A 118 10.31 29.88 3.38
N SER A 119 10.46 29.99 2.06
CA SER A 119 9.65 29.19 1.12
C SER A 119 10.31 27.85 0.84
N PRO A 120 9.59 26.73 0.93
CA PRO A 120 10.13 25.41 0.64
C PRO A 120 10.53 25.26 -0.83
N THR A 121 11.70 24.69 -1.09
CA THR A 121 12.21 24.36 -2.42
C THR A 121 12.38 22.84 -2.52
N VAL A 122 11.69 22.20 -3.44
CA VAL A 122 11.83 20.76 -3.66
C VAL A 122 13.15 20.46 -4.34
N SER A 123 13.95 19.58 -3.76
CA SER A 123 15.27 19.19 -4.26
C SER A 123 15.40 17.72 -4.60
N SER A 124 14.48 16.89 -4.13
CA SER A 124 14.46 15.45 -4.43
C SER A 124 13.06 14.89 -4.24
N ILE A 125 12.72 13.93 -5.08
CA ILE A 125 11.46 13.19 -5.00
C ILE A 125 11.79 11.69 -4.99
N VAL A 126 11.06 10.90 -4.18
CA VAL A 126 11.05 9.44 -4.25
C VAL A 126 9.62 8.99 -4.49
N ILE A 127 9.38 8.21 -5.55
CA ILE A 127 8.05 7.69 -5.87
C ILE A 127 8.08 6.18 -5.79
N THR A 128 7.35 5.62 -4.82
CA THR A 128 7.15 4.18 -4.67
C THR A 128 5.72 3.77 -5.02
N GLY A 129 5.49 2.48 -5.15
CA GLY A 129 4.21 1.87 -5.46
C GLY A 129 4.39 0.46 -5.99
N ASN A 130 3.28 -0.25 -6.24
CA ASN A 130 3.36 -1.54 -6.92
C ASN A 130 3.81 -1.39 -8.38
N THR A 131 4.32 -2.48 -8.95
CA THR A 131 4.93 -2.47 -10.29
C THR A 131 4.01 -1.90 -11.36
N THR A 132 2.71 -2.17 -11.30
CA THR A 132 1.72 -1.65 -12.26
C THR A 132 1.51 -0.14 -12.09
N MET A 133 1.40 0.34 -10.85
CA MET A 133 1.21 1.78 -10.60
C MET A 133 2.44 2.57 -11.03
N LEU A 134 3.64 2.08 -10.76
CA LEU A 134 4.88 2.69 -11.24
C LEU A 134 4.99 2.64 -12.78
N SER A 135 4.50 1.57 -13.42
CA SER A 135 4.42 1.52 -14.88
C SER A 135 3.54 2.64 -15.44
N PHE A 136 2.40 2.94 -14.80
CA PHE A 136 1.58 4.07 -15.21
C PHE A 136 2.21 5.43 -14.90
N VAL A 137 2.91 5.58 -13.77
CA VAL A 137 3.65 6.82 -13.43
C VAL A 137 4.76 7.12 -14.45
N CYS A 138 5.48 6.09 -14.89
CA CYS A 138 6.61 6.23 -15.81
C CYS A 138 6.24 5.97 -17.29
N ALA A 139 4.95 5.82 -17.60
CA ALA A 139 4.43 5.47 -18.94
C ALA A 139 5.07 4.19 -19.54
N VAL A 140 5.43 3.23 -18.68
CA VAL A 140 6.01 1.94 -19.09
C VAL A 140 4.90 0.99 -19.54
N PRO A 141 5.09 0.24 -20.63
CA PRO A 141 4.10 -0.74 -21.10
C PRO A 141 3.76 -1.81 -20.06
N VAL A 142 2.46 -2.14 -19.92
CA VAL A 142 1.95 -3.13 -18.94
C VAL A 142 1.51 -4.46 -19.57
N GLN A 143 1.68 -4.63 -20.90
CA GLN A 143 1.27 -5.83 -21.62
C GLN A 143 1.91 -7.10 -21.07
N GLY A 144 3.19 -7.03 -20.70
CA GLY A 144 3.90 -8.16 -20.11
C GLY A 144 3.41 -8.57 -18.71
N ILE A 145 2.72 -7.66 -17.99
CA ILE A 145 2.11 -7.96 -16.68
C ILE A 145 0.71 -8.56 -16.84
N ALA A 146 0.06 -8.34 -18.00
CA ALA A 146 -1.33 -8.73 -18.24
C ALA A 146 -1.54 -10.25 -18.34
N ALA A 147 -0.52 -10.99 -18.75
CA ALA A 147 -0.61 -12.43 -19.00
C ALA A 147 0.70 -13.16 -18.60
N ALA A 148 0.57 -14.45 -18.32
CA ALA A 148 1.74 -15.28 -18.04
C ALA A 148 2.75 -15.23 -19.20
N PRO A 149 4.05 -15.14 -18.91
CA PRO A 149 4.72 -15.37 -17.60
C PRO A 149 4.78 -14.15 -16.66
N PHE A 150 3.96 -13.11 -16.86
CA PHE A 150 3.88 -11.90 -16.00
C PHE A 150 5.23 -11.17 -15.88
N THR A 151 5.84 -10.85 -17.03
CA THR A 151 7.14 -10.19 -17.11
C THR A 151 6.96 -8.68 -17.27
N PRO A 152 7.30 -7.85 -16.27
CA PRO A 152 7.22 -6.40 -16.40
C PRO A 152 8.27 -5.87 -17.38
N ALA A 153 7.95 -4.80 -18.09
CA ALA A 153 8.88 -4.16 -19.02
C ALA A 153 10.01 -3.41 -18.28
N SER A 154 9.80 -3.04 -17.01
CA SER A 154 10.83 -2.44 -16.15
C SER A 154 10.66 -2.95 -14.72
N LEU A 155 11.78 -3.15 -14.03
CA LEU A 155 11.85 -3.35 -12.57
C LEU A 155 12.32 -2.09 -11.84
N PHE A 156 12.43 -0.96 -12.54
CA PHE A 156 12.82 0.35 -12.01
C PHE A 156 14.20 0.36 -11.33
N GLY A 157 14.39 1.09 -10.24
CA GLY A 157 15.69 1.20 -9.57
C GLY A 157 16.59 2.28 -10.20
N PHE A 158 16.01 3.35 -10.74
CA PHE A 158 16.74 4.44 -11.41
C PHE A 158 16.32 5.82 -10.90
N THR A 159 17.11 6.83 -11.29
CA THR A 159 16.76 8.23 -11.08
C THR A 159 16.52 8.88 -12.44
N ALA A 160 15.44 9.65 -12.54
CA ALA A 160 15.07 10.47 -13.68
C ALA A 160 14.81 11.92 -13.20
N THR A 161 14.65 12.87 -14.10
CA THR A 161 14.15 14.21 -13.77
C THR A 161 12.63 14.19 -13.64
N TRP A 162 12.05 15.18 -12.93
CA TRP A 162 10.60 15.32 -12.87
C TRP A 162 10.00 15.50 -14.27
N ASN A 163 10.71 16.20 -15.14
CA ASN A 163 10.30 16.38 -16.53
C ASN A 163 10.18 15.06 -17.29
N GLU A 164 11.16 14.16 -17.15
CA GLU A 164 11.14 12.84 -17.78
C GLU A 164 9.99 11.97 -17.26
N VAL A 165 9.75 11.99 -15.94
CA VAL A 165 8.60 11.27 -15.34
C VAL A 165 7.29 11.84 -15.86
N ARG A 166 7.15 13.14 -15.85
CA ARG A 166 5.95 13.88 -16.21
C ARG A 166 5.50 13.67 -17.64
N TYR A 167 6.46 13.52 -18.56
CA TYR A 167 6.21 13.29 -19.98
C TYR A 167 6.37 11.83 -20.42
N GLY A 168 6.57 10.90 -19.49
CA GLY A 168 6.65 9.46 -19.78
C GLY A 168 7.95 9.02 -20.43
N HIS A 169 9.03 9.77 -20.29
CA HIS A 169 10.35 9.44 -20.88
C HIS A 169 11.32 8.79 -19.88
N ALA A 170 10.92 8.62 -18.64
CA ALA A 170 11.81 8.21 -17.55
C ALA A 170 12.39 6.79 -17.68
N ALA A 171 11.69 5.86 -18.33
CA ALA A 171 12.06 4.45 -18.35
C ALA A 171 12.45 3.90 -19.73
N VAL A 172 12.28 4.66 -20.79
CA VAL A 172 12.45 4.18 -22.16
C VAL A 172 13.26 5.19 -22.98
N ARG A 173 14.52 4.87 -23.24
CA ARG A 173 15.33 5.55 -24.26
C ARG A 173 15.02 4.96 -25.64
N THR A 174 13.79 4.95 -26.07
CA THR A 174 13.41 4.47 -27.41
C THR A 174 12.74 5.59 -28.20
N GLU A 175 13.15 5.72 -29.45
CA GLU A 175 12.67 6.70 -30.41
C GLU A 175 11.20 6.49 -30.83
N ASP A 176 10.51 5.48 -30.27
CA ASP A 176 9.19 4.99 -30.71
C ASP A 176 8.00 5.36 -29.79
N LEU A 177 8.20 6.26 -28.82
CA LEU A 177 7.04 6.76 -28.06
C LEU A 177 6.40 7.92 -28.83
N ASP A 178 5.13 7.75 -29.21
CA ASP A 178 4.28 8.82 -29.72
C ASP A 178 4.45 10.07 -28.86
N ARG A 179 4.99 11.14 -29.46
CA ARG A 179 5.16 12.43 -28.79
C ARG A 179 3.79 12.86 -28.23
N PRO A 180 3.72 13.31 -26.98
CA PRO A 180 2.47 13.80 -26.41
C PRO A 180 1.86 14.83 -27.35
N THR A 181 0.59 14.67 -27.68
CA THR A 181 -0.12 15.61 -28.52
C THR A 181 -0.04 17.00 -27.92
N THR A 182 0.10 18.03 -28.73
CA THR A 182 0.30 19.45 -28.35
C THR A 182 -0.71 19.95 -27.30
N ARG A 183 -1.90 19.34 -27.24
CA ARG A 183 -2.98 19.66 -26.31
C ARG A 183 -2.66 19.19 -24.87
N LEU A 184 -1.90 18.10 -24.71
CA LEU A 184 -1.52 17.54 -23.40
C LEU A 184 -0.33 18.30 -22.81
N ALA A 185 0.60 18.75 -23.65
CA ALA A 185 1.68 19.66 -23.24
C ALA A 185 1.12 20.97 -22.67
N GLN A 186 -0.04 21.45 -23.14
CA GLN A 186 -0.71 22.64 -22.62
C GLN A 186 -1.38 22.43 -21.26
N LEU A 187 -1.88 21.20 -20.93
CA LEU A 187 -2.46 20.89 -19.62
C LEU A 187 -1.44 20.89 -18.49
N PHE A 188 -0.16 20.70 -18.83
CA PHE A 188 0.96 20.66 -17.87
C PHE A 188 1.89 21.88 -17.98
N SER A 189 1.42 22.99 -18.54
CA SER A 189 2.25 24.18 -18.78
C SER A 189 2.82 24.82 -17.50
N THR A 190 2.23 24.54 -16.34
CA THR A 190 2.70 25.06 -15.04
C THR A 190 2.84 23.92 -14.04
N SER A 191 4.09 23.52 -13.75
CA SER A 191 4.41 22.66 -12.60
C SER A 191 4.85 23.50 -11.43
N VAL A 192 4.43 23.09 -10.22
CA VAL A 192 4.95 23.67 -8.98
C VAL A 192 6.35 23.14 -8.63
N ILE A 193 6.78 22.09 -9.34
CA ILE A 193 8.11 21.47 -9.18
C ILE A 193 8.99 21.88 -10.36
N ASN A 194 10.24 22.22 -10.07
CA ASN A 194 11.24 22.46 -11.11
C ASN A 194 11.44 21.18 -11.95
N SER A 195 11.52 21.33 -13.27
CA SER A 195 11.65 20.24 -14.24
C SER A 195 12.85 19.33 -13.98
N GLU A 196 13.95 19.89 -13.48
CA GLU A 196 15.23 19.20 -13.26
C GLU A 196 15.33 18.50 -11.89
N VAL A 197 14.30 18.59 -11.05
CA VAL A 197 14.30 17.90 -9.74
C VAL A 197 14.48 16.39 -9.96
N PRO A 198 15.47 15.77 -9.30
CA PRO A 198 15.69 14.33 -9.41
C PRO A 198 14.56 13.55 -8.72
N VAL A 199 14.04 12.56 -9.43
CA VAL A 199 13.01 11.61 -8.98
C VAL A 199 13.63 10.22 -8.95
N TYR A 200 13.78 9.66 -7.78
CA TYR A 200 14.19 8.28 -7.62
C TYR A 200 12.97 7.36 -7.58
N ILE A 201 12.95 6.36 -8.45
CA ILE A 201 11.97 5.27 -8.47
C ILE A 201 12.65 4.02 -7.92
N PRO A 202 12.32 3.54 -6.71
CA PRO A 202 12.96 2.37 -6.14
C PRO A 202 12.70 1.10 -6.96
N PRO A 203 13.55 0.07 -6.85
CA PRO A 203 13.39 -1.15 -7.61
C PRO A 203 12.21 -2.00 -7.13
N CYS A 204 11.58 -2.69 -8.07
CA CYS A 204 10.61 -3.75 -7.83
C CYS A 204 11.30 -5.12 -7.80
N VAL A 205 10.69 -6.10 -7.12
CA VAL A 205 11.13 -7.50 -7.15
C VAL A 205 10.60 -8.23 -8.39
N GLY A 206 9.37 -7.91 -8.78
CA GLY A 206 8.70 -8.55 -9.92
C GLY A 206 7.34 -7.93 -10.23
N ALA A 207 6.54 -8.62 -11.04
CA ALA A 207 5.23 -8.13 -11.46
C ALA A 207 4.26 -7.87 -10.31
N PHE A 208 4.30 -8.70 -9.26
CA PHE A 208 3.37 -8.66 -8.13
C PHE A 208 3.99 -8.18 -6.82
N ILE A 209 5.28 -7.88 -6.81
CA ILE A 209 6.01 -7.37 -5.65
C ILE A 209 6.71 -6.09 -6.08
N GLY A 210 6.13 -4.97 -5.73
CA GLY A 210 6.53 -3.64 -6.17
C GLY A 210 7.62 -3.00 -5.31
N ALA A 211 7.91 -1.75 -5.63
CA ALA A 211 8.84 -0.92 -4.87
C ALA A 211 8.27 -0.52 -3.49
N ASP A 212 6.94 -0.46 -3.35
CA ASP A 212 6.23 -0.30 -2.08
C ASP A 212 6.64 -1.39 -1.08
N THR A 213 6.64 -2.66 -1.52
CA THR A 213 7.10 -3.79 -0.70
C THR A 213 8.58 -3.66 -0.35
N VAL A 214 9.43 -3.22 -1.29
CA VAL A 214 10.88 -3.00 -1.01
C VAL A 214 11.05 -1.88 0.02
N CYS A 215 10.32 -0.79 -0.08
CA CYS A 215 10.29 0.29 0.91
C CYS A 215 9.77 -0.20 2.27
N ALA A 216 8.73 -1.03 2.28
CA ALA A 216 8.22 -1.65 3.50
C ALA A 216 9.25 -2.60 4.14
N MET A 217 10.03 -3.33 3.35
CA MET A 217 11.15 -4.14 3.86
C MET A 217 12.20 -3.28 4.57
N LEU A 218 12.53 -2.09 4.03
CA LEU A 218 13.44 -1.14 4.69
C LEU A 218 12.88 -0.70 6.03
N SER A 219 11.59 -0.31 6.09
CA SER A 219 10.92 0.10 7.32
C SER A 219 10.82 -1.03 8.35
N ALA A 220 10.62 -2.27 7.88
CA ALA A 220 10.65 -3.47 8.71
C ALA A 220 12.06 -3.87 9.15
N GLY A 221 13.10 -3.13 8.78
CA GLY A 221 14.48 -3.43 9.12
C GLY A 221 14.96 -4.78 8.57
N ILE A 222 14.40 -5.26 7.46
CA ILE A 222 14.85 -6.52 6.83
C ILE A 222 16.29 -6.34 6.37
N PRO A 223 17.23 -7.19 6.82
CA PRO A 223 18.61 -7.10 6.43
C PRO A 223 18.82 -7.64 5.01
N VAL A 224 19.84 -7.14 4.32
CA VAL A 224 20.30 -7.73 3.08
C VAL A 224 20.97 -9.08 3.42
N PRO A 225 20.60 -10.19 2.76
CA PRO A 225 21.26 -11.47 2.96
C PRO A 225 22.78 -11.37 2.78
N GLY A 226 23.54 -11.85 3.77
CA GLY A 226 25.02 -11.81 3.77
C GLY A 226 25.64 -10.49 4.23
N ALA A 227 24.87 -9.45 4.48
CA ALA A 227 25.38 -8.21 5.09
C ALA A 227 25.51 -8.35 6.62
N VAL A 228 26.37 -7.52 7.21
CA VAL A 228 26.45 -7.39 8.68
C VAL A 228 25.12 -6.82 9.17
N ALA A 229 24.55 -7.44 10.20
CA ALA A 229 23.26 -7.04 10.72
C ALA A 229 23.34 -5.62 11.34
N GLU A 230 22.52 -4.71 10.83
CA GLU A 230 22.33 -3.38 11.39
C GLU A 230 21.34 -3.41 12.57
N ALA A 231 21.44 -2.43 13.47
CA ALA A 231 20.46 -2.24 14.54
C ALA A 231 19.06 -2.07 13.95
N ARG A 232 18.09 -2.78 14.54
CA ARG A 232 16.67 -2.69 14.12
C ARG A 232 15.95 -1.64 14.98
N PRO A 233 14.86 -1.04 14.50
CA PRO A 233 14.05 -0.09 15.28
C PRO A 233 13.45 -0.70 16.57
N TRP A 234 13.40 -2.02 16.66
CA TRP A 234 12.98 -2.80 17.82
C TRP A 234 14.09 -3.77 18.21
N GLU A 235 14.33 -3.92 19.46
CA GLU A 235 15.27 -4.89 20.03
C GLU A 235 14.74 -6.32 19.78
N SER A 236 15.07 -6.89 18.65
CA SER A 236 14.85 -8.32 18.37
C SER A 236 16.19 -9.03 18.32
N PRO A 237 16.30 -10.25 18.85
CA PRO A 237 17.50 -11.04 18.65
C PRO A 237 17.80 -11.16 17.16
N LEU A 238 18.99 -10.74 16.75
CA LEU A 238 19.49 -10.65 15.37
C LEU A 238 19.34 -11.95 14.53
N LYS A 239 18.88 -13.03 15.15
CA LYS A 239 18.75 -14.37 14.54
C LYS A 239 17.29 -14.77 14.24
N ALA A 240 16.29 -14.04 14.71
CA ALA A 240 14.90 -14.41 14.45
C ALA A 240 14.51 -14.09 13.00
N PRO A 241 13.74 -14.96 12.33
CA PRO A 241 13.10 -14.64 11.05
C PRO A 241 12.20 -13.42 11.18
N ILE A 242 11.96 -12.72 10.07
CA ILE A 242 10.99 -11.59 10.01
C ILE A 242 9.91 -11.96 9.00
N LEU A 243 8.67 -11.87 9.42
CA LEU A 243 7.51 -12.01 8.56
C LEU A 243 6.81 -10.66 8.49
N LEU A 244 6.88 -10.02 7.33
CA LEU A 244 6.21 -8.76 7.03
C LEU A 244 4.98 -9.03 6.18
N ILE A 245 3.87 -8.38 6.50
CA ILE A 245 2.71 -8.27 5.62
C ILE A 245 2.35 -6.81 5.41
N ASP A 246 2.15 -6.42 4.17
CA ASP A 246 1.50 -5.14 3.81
C ASP A 246 0.05 -5.43 3.43
N LEU A 247 -0.88 -4.97 4.27
CA LEU A 247 -2.31 -5.22 4.10
C LEU A 247 -2.96 -4.15 3.22
N GLY A 248 -3.33 -4.53 2.00
CA GLY A 248 -4.01 -3.69 1.03
C GLY A 248 -4.99 -4.49 0.16
N THR A 249 -5.37 -3.93 -0.98
CA THR A 249 -6.16 -4.63 -2.03
C THR A 249 -5.47 -5.90 -2.52
N ASN A 250 -4.16 -5.83 -2.72
CA ASN A 250 -3.27 -6.97 -2.71
C ASN A 250 -2.51 -6.94 -1.40
N SER A 251 -2.24 -8.09 -0.83
CA SER A 251 -1.46 -8.16 0.40
C SER A 251 -0.14 -8.84 0.10
N GLU A 252 0.92 -8.06 0.16
CA GLU A 252 2.28 -8.52 -0.05
C GLU A 252 2.82 -9.09 1.24
N ILE A 253 3.39 -10.31 1.17
CA ILE A 253 3.89 -11.04 2.32
C ILE A 253 5.35 -11.38 2.06
N VAL A 254 6.23 -11.04 3.01
CA VAL A 254 7.67 -11.22 2.91
C VAL A 254 8.16 -11.99 4.13
N LEU A 255 8.89 -13.08 3.89
CA LEU A 255 9.62 -13.81 4.91
C LEU A 255 11.12 -13.65 4.69
N TYR A 256 11.78 -13.01 5.63
CA TYR A 256 13.24 -13.07 5.75
C TYR A 256 13.63 -14.17 6.74
N GLN A 257 14.58 -15.01 6.36
CA GLN A 257 15.18 -16.02 7.23
C GLN A 257 16.69 -16.02 7.09
N GLN A 258 17.39 -16.03 8.21
CA GLN A 258 18.84 -16.14 8.23
C GLN A 258 19.26 -17.61 8.10
N SER A 259 20.28 -17.87 7.28
CA SER A 259 20.88 -19.21 7.21
C SER A 259 21.86 -19.42 8.35
N ALA A 260 21.98 -20.67 8.82
CA ALA A 260 22.98 -21.05 9.81
C ALA A 260 24.42 -20.83 9.33
N THR A 261 24.64 -20.77 8.01
CA THR A 261 25.96 -20.58 7.37
C THR A 261 26.32 -19.14 7.07
N GLY A 262 25.56 -18.15 7.61
CA GLY A 262 25.85 -16.72 7.45
C GLY A 262 25.22 -16.04 6.24
N GLY A 263 24.46 -16.78 5.42
CA GLY A 263 23.61 -16.20 4.36
C GLY A 263 22.19 -15.93 4.87
N GLY A 264 21.33 -15.39 4.00
CA GLY A 264 19.91 -15.21 4.28
C GLY A 264 19.08 -15.47 3.02
N LYS A 265 17.76 -15.62 3.19
CA LYS A 265 16.82 -15.79 2.09
C LYS A 265 15.62 -14.89 2.31
N ILE A 266 15.17 -14.21 1.26
CA ILE A 266 13.96 -13.40 1.24
C ILE A 266 12.96 -14.07 0.30
N LEU A 267 11.83 -14.50 0.84
CA LEU A 267 10.71 -15.05 0.08
C LEU A 267 9.58 -14.05 0.08
N CYS A 268 9.06 -13.70 -1.09
CA CYS A 268 7.98 -12.75 -1.25
C CYS A 268 6.81 -13.39 -1.99
N THR A 269 5.60 -13.05 -1.60
CA THR A 269 4.40 -13.42 -2.34
C THR A 269 3.35 -12.33 -2.24
N SER A 270 2.39 -12.31 -3.16
CA SER A 270 1.24 -11.41 -3.11
C SER A 270 -0.04 -12.24 -3.09
N ALA A 271 -0.92 -11.93 -2.16
CA ALA A 271 -2.24 -12.52 -2.00
C ALA A 271 -3.30 -11.55 -2.51
N ALA A 272 -4.13 -11.99 -3.45
CA ALA A 272 -5.24 -11.19 -3.98
C ALA A 272 -6.39 -11.13 -2.97
N ALA A 273 -6.24 -10.30 -1.93
CA ALA A 273 -7.24 -10.13 -0.87
C ALA A 273 -8.51 -9.41 -1.36
N GLY A 274 -8.39 -8.59 -2.40
CA GLY A 274 -9.45 -7.69 -2.82
C GLY A 274 -9.62 -6.51 -1.85
N PRO A 275 -10.49 -5.55 -2.17
CA PRO A 275 -10.56 -4.28 -1.46
C PRO A 275 -11.43 -4.32 -0.18
N ALA A 276 -11.77 -5.49 0.36
CA ALA A 276 -12.66 -5.61 1.53
C ALA A 276 -12.07 -4.93 2.77
N PHE A 277 -10.77 -5.08 3.02
CA PHE A 277 -10.11 -4.44 4.15
C PHE A 277 -9.91 -2.93 3.98
N GLU A 278 -10.05 -2.41 2.75
CA GLU A 278 -10.14 -0.97 2.47
C GLU A 278 -11.61 -0.49 2.49
N ALA A 279 -12.54 -1.39 2.82
CA ALA A 279 -13.99 -1.18 2.85
C ALA A 279 -14.59 -0.71 1.49
N ALA A 280 -13.91 -0.94 0.36
CA ALA A 280 -14.33 -0.42 -0.93
C ALA A 280 -15.43 -1.26 -1.63
N ASN A 281 -15.58 -2.54 -1.25
CA ASN A 281 -16.64 -3.44 -1.74
C ASN A 281 -17.60 -3.86 -0.61
N ILE A 282 -17.74 -3.02 0.41
CA ILE A 282 -18.63 -3.19 1.57
C ILE A 282 -19.80 -2.23 1.44
N SER A 283 -21.01 -2.69 1.74
CA SER A 283 -22.27 -1.94 1.51
C SER A 283 -22.26 -0.55 2.16
N CYS A 284 -21.83 -0.44 3.41
CA CYS A 284 -21.66 0.82 4.14
C CYS A 284 -20.19 1.19 4.32
N GLY A 285 -19.31 0.71 3.42
CA GLY A 285 -17.87 0.90 3.52
C GLY A 285 -17.44 2.34 3.21
N MET A 286 -16.46 2.83 3.96
CA MET A 286 -15.84 4.15 3.73
C MET A 286 -14.39 4.17 4.21
N SER A 287 -13.64 5.16 3.74
CA SER A 287 -12.28 5.39 4.22
C SER A 287 -12.25 5.74 5.71
N SER A 288 -11.10 5.55 6.36
CA SER A 288 -10.86 5.87 7.78
C SER A 288 -10.81 7.38 8.02
N VAL A 289 -11.97 8.05 7.95
CA VAL A 289 -12.14 9.50 8.13
C VAL A 289 -13.26 9.77 9.13
N ALA A 290 -13.44 11.03 9.53
CA ALA A 290 -14.52 11.45 10.43
C ALA A 290 -15.88 10.94 9.95
N GLY A 291 -16.62 10.28 10.85
CA GLY A 291 -17.88 9.61 10.60
C GLY A 291 -17.78 8.11 10.29
N ALA A 292 -16.58 7.55 10.12
CA ALA A 292 -16.40 6.11 9.97
C ALA A 292 -16.38 5.39 11.32
N ILE A 293 -17.10 4.26 11.41
CA ILE A 293 -16.93 3.32 12.54
C ILE A 293 -15.57 2.67 12.40
N GLU A 294 -14.68 2.84 13.38
CA GLU A 294 -13.34 2.23 13.40
C GLU A 294 -13.22 1.03 14.34
N ARG A 295 -14.16 0.87 15.27
CA ARG A 295 -14.22 -0.26 16.21
C ARG A 295 -15.66 -0.51 16.66
N VAL A 296 -15.99 -1.78 16.84
CA VAL A 296 -17.24 -2.25 17.44
C VAL A 296 -16.89 -3.05 18.69
N SER A 297 -17.52 -2.74 19.82
CA SER A 297 -17.41 -3.49 21.06
C SER A 297 -18.80 -3.94 21.56
N TYR A 298 -18.83 -4.85 22.52
CA TYR A 298 -20.05 -5.26 23.17
C TYR A 298 -19.94 -4.91 24.66
N GLU A 299 -20.76 -3.96 25.09
CA GLU A 299 -20.74 -3.39 26.42
C GLU A 299 -22.18 -3.24 26.94
N ASP A 300 -22.42 -3.56 28.20
CA ASP A 300 -23.74 -3.43 28.85
C ASP A 300 -24.90 -4.11 28.07
N GLY A 301 -24.62 -5.26 27.43
CA GLY A 301 -25.64 -5.98 26.66
C GLY A 301 -25.93 -5.41 25.27
N GLN A 302 -25.17 -4.41 24.79
CA GLN A 302 -25.39 -3.73 23.52
C GLN A 302 -24.12 -3.59 22.71
N LEU A 303 -24.27 -3.54 21.37
CA LEU A 303 -23.19 -3.16 20.47
C LEU A 303 -22.87 -1.66 20.60
N ARG A 304 -21.61 -1.31 20.81
CA ARG A 304 -21.10 0.06 20.85
C ARG A 304 -20.21 0.32 19.63
N CYS A 305 -20.49 1.39 18.90
CA CYS A 305 -19.74 1.80 17.73
C CYS A 305 -18.86 3.01 18.05
N HIS A 306 -17.54 2.86 17.88
CA HIS A 306 -16.58 3.95 18.04
C HIS A 306 -16.38 4.62 16.68
N VAL A 307 -16.76 5.91 16.60
CA VAL A 307 -16.76 6.70 15.37
C VAL A 307 -15.59 7.66 15.36
N ILE A 308 -14.81 7.66 14.29
CA ILE A 308 -13.70 8.60 14.11
C ILE A 308 -14.25 10.04 14.14
N GLY A 309 -13.70 10.87 15.01
CA GLY A 309 -14.14 12.25 15.20
C GLY A 309 -15.45 12.40 16.00
N GLY A 310 -16.03 11.31 16.49
CA GLY A 310 -17.31 11.32 17.22
C GLY A 310 -18.53 11.56 16.33
N GLY A 311 -19.71 11.71 16.98
CA GLY A 311 -20.98 11.98 16.29
C GLY A 311 -21.61 10.77 15.60
N ASN A 312 -22.49 11.03 14.63
CA ASN A 312 -23.24 10.00 13.95
C ASN A 312 -22.37 9.23 12.94
N ALA A 313 -22.47 7.90 12.97
CA ALA A 313 -21.79 7.06 11.99
C ALA A 313 -22.39 7.28 10.58
N LYS A 314 -21.50 7.42 9.58
CA LYS A 314 -21.84 7.54 8.15
C LYS A 314 -21.50 6.27 7.38
N GLY A 315 -20.63 5.43 7.91
CA GLY A 315 -20.18 4.18 7.33
C GLY A 315 -19.20 3.47 8.25
N ILE A 316 -18.51 2.46 7.74
CA ILE A 316 -17.54 1.65 8.46
C ILE A 316 -16.23 1.56 7.68
N CYS A 317 -15.09 1.76 8.35
CA CYS A 317 -13.79 1.54 7.72
C CYS A 317 -13.30 0.09 7.92
N GLY A 318 -12.19 -0.26 7.29
CA GLY A 318 -11.69 -1.64 7.32
C GLY A 318 -11.41 -2.18 8.72
N THR A 319 -10.84 -1.38 9.61
CA THR A 319 -10.59 -1.79 11.01
C THR A 319 -11.89 -2.00 11.77
N GLY A 320 -12.87 -1.12 11.57
CA GLY A 320 -14.21 -1.26 12.11
C GLY A 320 -14.91 -2.53 11.60
N LEU A 321 -14.73 -2.86 10.32
CA LEU A 321 -15.29 -4.06 9.72
C LEU A 321 -14.72 -5.34 10.35
N VAL A 322 -13.40 -5.42 10.52
CA VAL A 322 -12.74 -6.55 11.20
C VAL A 322 -13.25 -6.67 12.64
N SER A 323 -13.32 -5.55 13.37
CA SER A 323 -13.81 -5.53 14.75
C SER A 323 -15.29 -5.93 14.84
N ALA A 324 -16.14 -5.46 13.90
CA ALA A 324 -17.56 -5.85 13.84
C ALA A 324 -17.73 -7.35 13.63
N VAL A 325 -17.04 -7.92 12.62
CA VAL A 325 -17.12 -9.36 12.32
C VAL A 325 -16.58 -10.20 13.47
N SER A 326 -15.46 -9.79 14.10
CA SER A 326 -14.93 -10.42 15.31
C SER A 326 -15.96 -10.45 16.43
N THR A 327 -16.57 -9.30 16.73
CA THR A 327 -17.61 -9.17 17.76
C THR A 327 -18.83 -10.05 17.43
N PHE A 328 -19.30 -10.06 16.18
CA PHE A 328 -20.43 -10.90 15.76
C PHE A 328 -20.14 -12.39 15.91
N TYR A 329 -18.92 -12.81 15.59
CA TYR A 329 -18.51 -14.20 15.74
C TYR A 329 -18.46 -14.62 17.22
N GLN A 330 -17.85 -13.82 18.08
CA GLN A 330 -17.76 -14.07 19.53
C GLN A 330 -19.15 -14.12 20.19
N LEU A 331 -20.08 -13.25 19.78
CA LEU A 331 -21.46 -13.23 20.28
C LEU A 331 -22.37 -14.31 19.64
N LYS A 332 -21.83 -15.12 18.71
CA LYS A 332 -22.59 -16.10 17.94
C LYS A 332 -23.74 -15.48 17.14
N TYR A 333 -23.59 -14.22 16.70
CA TYR A 333 -24.51 -13.61 15.74
C TYR A 333 -24.27 -14.18 14.36
N ILE A 334 -23.02 -14.53 14.04
CA ILE A 334 -22.63 -15.34 12.90
C ILE A 334 -22.01 -16.66 13.40
N ASP A 335 -22.18 -17.72 12.63
CA ASP A 335 -21.52 -19.00 12.88
C ASP A 335 -20.13 -19.06 12.22
N LYS A 336 -19.41 -20.15 12.43
CA LYS A 336 -18.07 -20.35 11.85
C LYS A 336 -18.05 -20.24 10.32
N SER A 337 -19.13 -20.62 9.67
CA SER A 337 -19.27 -20.51 8.22
C SER A 337 -19.67 -19.10 7.77
N GLY A 338 -19.78 -18.13 8.69
CA GLY A 338 -20.12 -16.74 8.42
C GLY A 338 -21.60 -16.49 8.14
N VAL A 339 -22.48 -17.45 8.41
CA VAL A 339 -23.92 -17.26 8.22
C VAL A 339 -24.51 -16.50 9.41
N ILE A 340 -25.29 -15.46 9.13
CA ILE A 340 -26.01 -14.69 10.16
C ILE A 340 -27.09 -15.58 10.81
N ARG A 341 -26.99 -15.83 12.11
CA ARG A 341 -27.91 -16.65 12.90
C ARG A 341 -28.80 -15.84 13.82
N LYS A 342 -28.27 -14.77 14.41
CA LYS A 342 -28.96 -13.91 15.38
C LYS A 342 -28.89 -12.44 14.98
N GLN A 343 -29.70 -11.60 15.64
CA GLN A 343 -29.76 -10.15 15.39
C GLN A 343 -30.03 -9.82 13.91
N ARG A 344 -30.87 -10.65 13.27
CA ARG A 344 -31.22 -10.50 11.86
C ARG A 344 -32.12 -9.28 11.66
N SER A 345 -31.62 -8.35 10.88
CA SER A 345 -32.41 -7.36 10.14
C SER A 345 -32.40 -7.70 8.65
N ARG A 346 -33.16 -6.97 7.85
CA ARG A 346 -33.14 -7.12 6.39
C ARG A 346 -32.96 -5.75 5.76
N LEU A 347 -32.14 -5.71 4.71
CA LEU A 347 -32.09 -4.55 3.80
C LEU A 347 -33.38 -4.45 2.99
N GLY A 348 -33.58 -3.33 2.29
CA GLY A 348 -34.75 -3.12 1.46
C GLY A 348 -34.97 -4.18 0.36
N ASP A 349 -33.91 -4.84 -0.10
CA ASP A 349 -33.93 -5.94 -1.06
C ASP A 349 -34.15 -7.33 -0.40
N GLY A 350 -34.35 -7.38 0.91
CA GLY A 350 -34.53 -8.62 1.68
C GLY A 350 -33.23 -9.30 2.13
N THR A 351 -32.05 -8.78 1.79
CA THR A 351 -30.74 -9.35 2.18
C THR A 351 -30.58 -9.35 3.71
N PRO A 352 -30.20 -10.47 4.35
CA PRO A 352 -29.93 -10.51 5.79
C PRO A 352 -28.77 -9.59 6.16
N CYS A 353 -28.93 -8.83 7.26
CA CYS A 353 -27.88 -7.94 7.78
C CYS A 353 -27.92 -7.88 9.31
N ILE A 354 -26.86 -7.37 9.91
CA ILE A 354 -26.78 -6.98 11.33
C ILE A 354 -26.68 -5.46 11.36
N GLN A 355 -27.64 -4.82 12.03
CA GLN A 355 -27.69 -3.37 12.18
C GLN A 355 -26.72 -2.93 13.27
N LEU A 356 -25.82 -1.98 12.94
CA LEU A 356 -24.89 -1.35 13.88
C LEU A 356 -25.43 -0.01 14.39
N THR A 357 -25.89 0.83 13.45
CA THR A 357 -26.53 2.13 13.72
C THR A 357 -27.69 2.32 12.74
N PRO A 358 -28.56 3.31 12.90
CA PRO A 358 -29.64 3.55 11.92
C PRO A 358 -29.14 3.70 10.47
N ALA A 359 -27.91 4.18 10.26
CA ALA A 359 -27.32 4.41 8.94
C ALA A 359 -26.34 3.32 8.48
N VAL A 360 -25.88 2.42 9.36
CA VAL A 360 -24.81 1.46 9.04
C VAL A 360 -25.24 0.05 9.43
N SER A 361 -25.19 -0.84 8.47
CA SER A 361 -25.42 -2.28 8.67
C SER A 361 -24.35 -3.10 7.94
N ILE A 362 -24.13 -4.33 8.38
CA ILE A 362 -23.26 -5.31 7.74
C ILE A 362 -24.12 -6.44 7.18
N SER A 363 -24.09 -6.58 5.86
CA SER A 363 -24.85 -7.58 5.14
C SER A 363 -24.17 -8.95 5.16
N GLN A 364 -24.94 -9.99 4.81
CA GLN A 364 -24.38 -11.33 4.60
C GLN A 364 -23.29 -11.32 3.51
N GLN A 365 -23.45 -10.49 2.47
CA GLN A 365 -22.46 -10.38 1.41
C GLN A 365 -21.16 -9.70 1.90
N ASP A 366 -21.27 -8.69 2.78
CA ASP A 366 -20.08 -8.05 3.38
C ASP A 366 -19.26 -9.07 4.20
N ILE A 367 -19.94 -9.95 4.96
CA ILE A 367 -19.27 -11.02 5.71
C ILE A 367 -18.56 -11.98 4.74
N ARG A 368 -19.18 -12.32 3.61
CA ARG A 368 -18.53 -13.15 2.57
C ARG A 368 -17.30 -12.48 1.98
N ASN A 369 -17.36 -11.19 1.73
CA ASN A 369 -16.21 -10.42 1.21
C ASN A 369 -15.04 -10.46 2.23
N VAL A 370 -15.32 -10.34 3.53
CA VAL A 370 -14.30 -10.49 4.59
C VAL A 370 -13.73 -11.91 4.60
N GLN A 371 -14.56 -12.95 4.50
CA GLN A 371 -14.10 -14.33 4.48
C GLN A 371 -13.16 -14.61 3.31
N LEU A 372 -13.50 -14.16 2.11
CA LEU A 372 -12.64 -14.32 0.92
C LEU A 372 -11.32 -13.59 1.07
N ALA A 373 -11.36 -12.33 1.52
CA ALA A 373 -10.16 -11.52 1.73
C ALA A 373 -9.23 -12.15 2.77
N LYS A 374 -9.78 -12.51 3.95
CA LYS A 374 -8.96 -13.10 5.01
C LYS A 374 -8.40 -14.47 4.63
N SER A 375 -9.17 -15.26 3.85
CA SER A 375 -8.70 -16.56 3.37
C SER A 375 -7.50 -16.43 2.43
N ALA A 376 -7.52 -15.46 1.51
CA ALA A 376 -6.39 -15.18 0.63
C ALA A 376 -5.13 -14.82 1.42
N VAL A 377 -5.25 -13.85 2.34
CA VAL A 377 -4.15 -13.40 3.21
C VAL A 377 -3.63 -14.53 4.07
N ARG A 378 -4.53 -15.25 4.77
CA ARG A 378 -4.16 -16.33 5.67
C ARG A 378 -3.44 -17.47 4.95
N THR A 379 -3.87 -17.80 3.74
CA THR A 379 -3.22 -18.84 2.92
C THR A 379 -1.79 -18.45 2.57
N GLY A 380 -1.56 -17.21 2.18
CA GLY A 380 -0.22 -16.70 1.89
C GLY A 380 0.68 -16.66 3.15
N LEU A 381 0.14 -16.14 4.27
CA LEU A 381 0.84 -16.14 5.56
C LEU A 381 1.22 -17.54 6.00
N GLN A 382 0.27 -18.48 5.97
CA GLN A 382 0.50 -19.87 6.39
C GLN A 382 1.55 -20.54 5.52
N TYR A 383 1.51 -20.33 4.21
CA TYR A 383 2.47 -20.89 3.27
C TYR A 383 3.91 -20.43 3.56
N LEU A 384 4.11 -19.14 3.87
CA LEU A 384 5.45 -18.64 4.22
C LEU A 384 5.83 -19.02 5.65
N LEU A 385 4.90 -19.05 6.59
CA LEU A 385 5.15 -19.44 7.97
C LEU A 385 5.65 -20.90 8.06
N GLU A 386 5.09 -21.82 7.25
CA GLU A 386 5.58 -23.21 7.14
C GLU A 386 7.02 -23.32 6.67
N LYS A 387 7.56 -22.28 6.02
CA LYS A 387 8.96 -22.22 5.58
C LYS A 387 9.87 -21.57 6.61
N SER A 388 9.31 -20.98 7.65
CA SER A 388 10.08 -20.32 8.71
C SER A 388 10.67 -21.38 9.66
N PRO A 389 11.97 -21.30 9.99
CA PRO A 389 12.62 -22.26 10.89
C PRO A 389 12.16 -22.12 12.35
N SER A 390 11.58 -20.98 12.71
CA SER A 390 11.05 -20.68 14.04
C SER A 390 9.96 -19.63 13.95
N LEU A 391 9.29 -19.30 15.05
CA LEU A 391 8.32 -18.22 15.11
C LEU A 391 8.99 -16.89 14.75
N PRO A 392 8.56 -16.21 13.66
CA PRO A 392 9.16 -14.96 13.21
C PRO A 392 8.71 -13.76 14.05
N VAL A 393 9.51 -12.70 14.03
CA VAL A 393 9.04 -11.35 14.36
C VAL A 393 8.02 -10.97 13.29
N PHE A 394 6.79 -10.68 13.71
CA PHE A 394 5.70 -10.39 12.80
C PHE A 394 5.46 -8.89 12.69
N CYS A 395 5.53 -8.36 11.48
CA CYS A 395 5.36 -6.95 11.16
C CYS A 395 4.16 -6.78 10.23
N ILE A 396 3.30 -5.80 10.53
CA ILE A 396 2.13 -5.44 9.72
C ILE A 396 2.28 -4.02 9.24
N ALA A 397 2.30 -3.85 7.92
CA ALA A 397 2.29 -2.59 7.20
C ALA A 397 0.93 -2.32 6.55
N GLY A 398 0.82 -1.15 5.93
CA GLY A 398 -0.37 -0.67 5.22
C GLY A 398 -1.19 0.32 6.02
N GLY A 399 -1.91 1.20 5.33
CA GLY A 399 -2.76 2.22 5.96
C GLY A 399 -3.88 1.63 6.83
N PHE A 400 -4.32 0.43 6.54
CA PHE A 400 -5.26 -0.36 7.32
C PHE A 400 -4.61 -0.86 8.63
N GLY A 401 -3.31 -1.24 8.59
CA GLY A 401 -2.60 -1.83 9.72
C GLY A 401 -2.39 -0.90 10.91
N THR A 402 -2.48 0.44 10.75
CA THR A 402 -2.18 1.39 11.83
C THR A 402 -3.10 1.29 13.05
N ARG A 403 -4.34 0.82 12.86
CA ARG A 403 -5.37 0.72 13.91
C ARG A 403 -6.03 -0.66 13.97
N LEU A 404 -5.44 -1.65 13.31
CA LEU A 404 -5.94 -3.02 13.34
C LEU A 404 -5.80 -3.62 14.74
N SER A 405 -6.90 -4.12 15.29
CA SER A 405 -6.85 -4.93 16.50
C SER A 405 -6.30 -6.32 16.16
N MET A 406 -5.12 -6.63 16.70
CA MET A 406 -4.50 -7.94 16.51
C MET A 406 -5.34 -9.08 17.08
N GLN A 407 -6.05 -8.81 18.19
CA GLN A 407 -6.97 -9.77 18.77
C GLN A 407 -8.15 -10.05 17.84
N ASP A 408 -8.76 -9.01 17.27
CA ASP A 408 -9.87 -9.18 16.32
C ASP A 408 -9.42 -9.90 15.06
N ALA A 409 -8.22 -9.55 14.54
CA ALA A 409 -7.62 -10.21 13.39
C ALA A 409 -7.37 -11.71 13.64
N ALA A 410 -6.95 -12.08 14.85
CA ALA A 410 -6.81 -13.48 15.24
C ALA A 410 -8.15 -14.19 15.38
N VAL A 411 -9.16 -13.55 15.98
CA VAL A 411 -10.50 -14.13 16.19
C VAL A 411 -11.15 -14.48 14.84
N ILE A 412 -11.04 -13.61 13.83
CA ILE A 412 -11.59 -13.90 12.50
C ILE A 412 -10.69 -14.81 11.65
N GLY A 413 -9.52 -15.22 12.17
CA GLY A 413 -8.57 -16.07 11.47
C GLY A 413 -7.78 -15.38 10.35
N LEU A 414 -7.73 -14.04 10.31
CA LEU A 414 -6.88 -13.28 9.39
C LEU A 414 -5.39 -13.50 9.69
N VAL A 415 -5.04 -13.52 10.96
CA VAL A 415 -3.67 -13.71 11.46
C VAL A 415 -3.63 -14.92 12.40
N PRO A 416 -2.59 -15.77 12.35
CA PRO A 416 -2.37 -16.81 13.36
C PRO A 416 -2.35 -16.23 14.78
N PRO A 417 -3.04 -16.86 15.77
CA PRO A 417 -3.05 -16.35 17.15
C PRO A 417 -1.66 -16.19 17.77
N GLU A 418 -0.73 -17.06 17.41
CA GLU A 418 0.67 -17.03 17.88
C GLU A 418 1.43 -15.80 17.37
N LEU A 419 1.14 -15.33 16.15
CA LEU A 419 1.72 -14.10 15.59
C LEU A 419 1.02 -12.84 16.14
N ALA A 420 -0.28 -12.93 16.39
CA ALA A 420 -1.07 -11.80 16.88
C ALA A 420 -0.62 -11.27 18.25
N LYS A 421 -0.05 -12.13 19.09
CA LYS A 421 0.41 -11.77 20.44
C LYS A 421 1.55 -10.75 20.45
N HIS A 422 2.39 -10.74 19.42
CA HIS A 422 3.62 -9.96 19.35
C HIS A 422 3.76 -9.20 18.02
N GLY A 423 2.65 -8.98 17.31
CA GLY A 423 2.66 -8.28 16.04
C GLY A 423 3.01 -6.79 16.20
N LEU A 424 3.93 -6.32 15.36
CA LEU A 424 4.38 -4.93 15.30
C LEU A 424 3.64 -4.20 14.19
N LEU A 425 2.96 -3.11 14.52
CA LEU A 425 2.25 -2.28 13.54
C LEU A 425 3.21 -1.21 13.01
N LEU A 426 3.50 -1.24 11.71
CA LEU A 426 4.47 -0.33 11.06
C LEU A 426 3.81 0.89 10.40
N GLY A 427 2.49 0.95 10.33
CA GLY A 427 1.79 2.01 9.61
C GLY A 427 2.02 1.96 8.10
N ASN A 428 2.04 3.11 7.41
CA ASN A 428 2.39 3.17 6.00
C ASN A 428 3.90 3.00 5.83
N ALA A 429 4.37 1.75 5.93
CA ALA A 429 5.78 1.40 5.83
C ALA A 429 6.36 1.67 4.43
N ALA A 430 5.54 1.58 3.37
CA ALA A 430 5.94 1.92 2.01
C ALA A 430 6.33 3.41 1.91
N LEU A 431 5.47 4.31 2.40
CA LEU A 431 5.76 5.75 2.41
C LEU A 431 6.95 6.09 3.31
N SER A 432 7.07 5.46 4.48
CA SER A 432 8.19 5.70 5.40
C SER A 432 9.52 5.21 4.84
N GLY A 433 9.54 4.04 4.20
CA GLY A 433 10.70 3.56 3.48
C GLY A 433 11.09 4.47 2.32
N ALA A 434 10.11 4.94 1.54
CA ALA A 434 10.36 5.93 0.47
C ALA A 434 10.92 7.25 1.03
N ALA A 435 10.40 7.72 2.17
CA ALA A 435 10.94 8.92 2.83
C ALA A 435 12.40 8.73 3.28
N ALA A 436 12.76 7.56 3.80
CA ALA A 436 14.13 7.27 4.19
C ALA A 436 15.11 7.30 3.00
N LEU A 437 14.67 6.90 1.80
CA LEU A 437 15.46 6.96 0.58
C LEU A 437 15.77 8.39 0.10
N LEU A 438 15.06 9.40 0.61
CA LEU A 438 15.41 10.81 0.39
C LEU A 438 16.74 11.18 1.05
N PHE A 439 17.07 10.53 2.17
CA PHE A 439 18.14 10.94 3.08
C PHE A 439 19.44 10.17 2.89
N SER A 440 19.43 9.00 2.22
CA SER A 440 20.61 8.14 2.19
C SER A 440 20.78 7.37 0.89
N PRO A 441 21.88 7.61 0.15
CA PRO A 441 22.27 6.79 -0.98
C PRO A 441 22.52 5.32 -0.58
N LEU A 442 23.05 5.06 0.61
CA LEU A 442 23.27 3.70 1.12
C LEU A 442 21.95 2.93 1.26
N LEU A 443 20.86 3.60 1.66
CA LEU A 443 19.55 2.97 1.70
C LEU A 443 19.00 2.65 0.29
N ARG A 444 19.38 3.43 -0.73
CA ARG A 444 19.05 3.12 -2.13
C ARG A 444 19.79 1.87 -2.62
N GLU A 445 21.07 1.74 -2.26
CA GLU A 445 21.86 0.53 -2.53
C GLU A 445 21.27 -0.68 -1.79
N LYS A 446 20.89 -0.50 -0.52
CA LYS A 446 20.20 -1.52 0.27
C LYS A 446 18.87 -1.94 -0.37
N ALA A 447 18.05 -1.00 -0.84
CA ALA A 447 16.81 -1.29 -1.56
C ALA A 447 17.07 -2.11 -2.83
N ALA A 448 18.10 -1.75 -3.60
CA ALA A 448 18.50 -2.50 -4.80
C ALA A 448 18.96 -3.93 -4.46
N ALA A 449 19.73 -4.10 -3.40
CA ALA A 449 20.16 -5.41 -2.94
C ALA A 449 19.00 -6.26 -2.42
N LEU A 450 18.06 -5.68 -1.65
CA LEU A 450 16.86 -6.38 -1.18
C LEU A 450 16.00 -6.85 -2.36
N ALA A 451 15.73 -5.99 -3.33
CA ALA A 451 14.95 -6.37 -4.51
C ALA A 451 15.63 -7.50 -5.30
N LYS A 452 16.93 -7.39 -5.56
CA LYS A 452 17.72 -8.39 -6.31
C LYS A 452 17.80 -9.75 -5.62
N GLN A 453 17.80 -9.78 -4.29
CA GLN A 453 17.95 -11.01 -3.49
C GLN A 453 16.61 -11.58 -3.01
N SER A 454 15.51 -10.93 -3.36
CA SER A 454 14.17 -11.42 -3.07
C SER A 454 13.70 -12.42 -4.12
N TYR A 455 13.06 -13.49 -3.66
CA TYR A 455 12.47 -14.51 -4.51
C TYR A 455 10.95 -14.45 -4.47
N GLN A 456 10.34 -14.10 -5.59
CA GLN A 456 8.87 -14.04 -5.70
C GLN A 456 8.30 -15.46 -5.90
N ILE A 457 7.31 -15.81 -5.08
CA ILE A 457 6.54 -17.04 -5.16
C ILE A 457 5.16 -16.72 -5.74
N ASN A 458 4.78 -17.43 -6.79
CA ASN A 458 3.43 -17.38 -7.32
C ASN A 458 2.53 -18.35 -6.54
N LEU A 459 1.68 -17.83 -5.64
CA LEU A 459 0.77 -18.65 -4.82
C LEU A 459 -0.18 -19.49 -5.66
N ALA A 460 -0.65 -19.00 -6.81
CA ALA A 460 -1.56 -19.74 -7.67
C ALA A 460 -0.92 -21.01 -8.27
N ALA A 461 0.40 -21.04 -8.37
CA ALA A 461 1.17 -22.20 -8.85
C ALA A 461 1.57 -23.18 -7.72
N VAL A 462 1.27 -22.83 -6.46
CA VAL A 462 1.59 -23.72 -5.31
C VAL A 462 0.63 -24.92 -5.31
N PRO A 463 1.16 -26.16 -5.16
CA PRO A 463 0.31 -27.34 -5.04
C PRO A 463 -0.75 -27.18 -3.94
N HIS A 464 -1.97 -27.62 -4.23
CA HIS A 464 -3.12 -27.57 -3.31
C HIS A 464 -3.51 -26.16 -2.82
N PHE A 465 -3.12 -25.09 -3.54
CA PHE A 465 -3.48 -23.72 -3.17
C PHE A 465 -4.99 -23.55 -2.96
N GLN A 466 -5.82 -24.04 -3.88
CA GLN A 466 -7.28 -23.94 -3.77
C GLN A 466 -7.83 -24.65 -2.52
N GLN A 467 -7.31 -25.84 -2.20
CA GLN A 467 -7.73 -26.56 -1.00
C GLN A 467 -7.35 -25.81 0.27
N ARG A 468 -6.13 -25.26 0.32
CA ARG A 468 -5.67 -24.40 1.43
C ARG A 468 -6.53 -23.15 1.57
N PHE A 469 -6.83 -22.48 0.46
CA PHE A 469 -7.69 -21.30 0.45
C PHE A 469 -9.09 -21.64 0.99
N LEU A 470 -9.72 -22.71 0.53
CA LEU A 470 -11.04 -23.12 0.99
C LEU A 470 -11.04 -23.50 2.47
N SER A 471 -9.99 -24.15 2.98
CA SER A 471 -9.88 -24.51 4.40
C SER A 471 -9.72 -23.31 5.34
N MET A 472 -9.35 -22.15 4.79
CA MET A 472 -9.19 -20.90 5.55
C MET A 472 -10.42 -19.96 5.47
N ILE A 473 -11.52 -20.36 4.81
CA ILE A 473 -12.72 -19.50 4.65
C ILE A 473 -13.47 -19.35 5.96
N ASP A 474 -13.66 -20.43 6.71
CA ASP A 474 -14.38 -20.42 7.99
C ASP A 474 -13.65 -19.55 9.03
N PHE A 475 -14.42 -18.89 9.90
CA PHE A 475 -13.91 -18.13 11.05
C PHE A 475 -13.39 -19.02 12.16
#